data_62bbc044bd391e3c6bd7d7552da53d18
#
_entry.id   62bbc044bd391e3c6bd7d7552da53d18
#
_cell.length_a   1.000
_cell.length_b   1.000
_cell.length_c   1.000
_cell.angle_alpha   90.00
_cell.angle_beta   90.00
_cell.angle_gamma   90.00
#
_symmetry.space_group_name_H-M   'P 1'
#
loop_
_entity.id
_entity.type
_entity.pdbx_description
1 polymer ?
#
loop_
_entity_poly.entity_id
_entity_poly.type
_entity_poly.pdbx_seq_one_letter_code
_entity_poly.pdbx_strand_id
1 'polypeptide(L)'
;MFKLVYIGPKEFRVLIYRLAMTGVIILIGFNFGSWFYLYTVSTFNPKVPLKNFASILNASTQKDLELNISNDKIIVKSSELKGWIEPYTRAYSGKQDLRASPKFNDYLIRLATAINIESVDARFEFGDDNKVAVFRQPVRGKMFNITKSATAIINALRENKPAVQLTIDIVEPEVTLEKINDLGIETLLARGESDFRGSSNARIHNIKTGASKFNGAIIKPGEEFSFNKILGDVNEKMGYQPELVIKGGQTIPEYGGGLCQLSTTVFRAAILAGLPITERRPHSFPVKYYNPQGFDATIYPGVTDLKFINDTGKHILLQTRIDGTQLIVEFYGSNDGRQVAMDGPYQYDQKANGSMKAYFIRTISYPNGEKKEERFNSNYQPPFAQARNPLE
;
A
#
# COMPACT_ATOMS: atom_id res chain seq x y z
N MET A 1 14.62 -17.17 20.85
CA MET A 1 15.97 -17.25 20.26
C MET A 1 15.92 -18.27 19.11
N PHE A 2 15.56 -17.86 17.91
CA PHE A 2 15.50 -18.74 16.74
C PHE A 2 16.87 -18.75 16.06
N LYS A 3 17.53 -19.91 16.03
CA LYS A 3 18.75 -20.10 15.23
C LYS A 3 18.35 -20.19 13.75
N LEU A 4 18.79 -19.25 12.94
CA LEU A 4 18.78 -19.37 11.49
C LEU A 4 19.74 -20.50 11.11
N VAL A 5 19.20 -21.62 10.61
CA VAL A 5 19.99 -22.69 10.03
C VAL A 5 20.18 -22.36 8.55
N TYR A 6 21.41 -22.17 8.14
CA TYR A 6 21.78 -22.01 6.73
C TYR A 6 21.57 -23.35 6.01
N ILE A 7 20.67 -23.38 5.03
CA ILE A 7 20.40 -24.56 4.20
C ILE A 7 21.14 -24.37 2.88
N GLY A 8 22.07 -25.25 2.59
CA GLY A 8 22.84 -25.23 1.35
C GLY A 8 22.01 -25.53 0.09
N PRO A 9 22.51 -25.19 -1.12
CA PRO A 9 21.74 -25.29 -2.37
C PRO A 9 21.22 -26.68 -2.72
N LYS A 10 21.90 -27.75 -2.26
CA LYS A 10 21.44 -29.14 -2.43
C LYS A 10 20.28 -29.50 -1.52
N GLU A 11 20.36 -29.07 -0.26
CA GLU A 11 19.31 -29.31 0.74
C GLU A 11 18.06 -28.49 0.45
N PHE A 12 18.22 -27.30 -0.12
CA PHE A 12 17.10 -26.46 -0.59
C PHE A 12 16.33 -27.15 -1.75
N ARG A 13 17.02 -27.81 -2.66
CA ARG A 13 16.37 -28.62 -3.71
C ARG A 13 15.57 -29.79 -3.14
N VAL A 14 16.08 -30.47 -2.11
CA VAL A 14 15.38 -31.57 -1.44
C VAL A 14 14.17 -31.06 -0.66
N LEU A 15 14.27 -29.89 -0.05
CA LEU A 15 13.14 -29.25 0.65
C LEU A 15 12.03 -28.86 -0.33
N ILE A 16 12.36 -28.28 -1.49
CA ILE A 16 11.39 -27.98 -2.56
C ILE A 16 10.74 -29.27 -3.08
N TYR A 17 11.50 -30.34 -3.27
CA TYR A 17 10.95 -31.63 -3.72
C TYR A 17 10.00 -32.24 -2.67
N ARG A 18 10.30 -32.13 -1.38
CA ARG A 18 9.43 -32.61 -0.31
C ARG A 18 8.17 -31.75 -0.17
N LEU A 19 8.27 -30.43 -0.33
CA LEU A 19 7.12 -29.52 -0.31
C LEU A 19 6.22 -29.70 -1.56
N ALA A 20 6.81 -30.01 -2.73
CA ALA A 20 6.05 -30.36 -3.93
C ALA A 20 5.29 -31.68 -3.78
N MET A 21 5.82 -32.64 -3.03
CA MET A 21 5.15 -33.93 -2.72
C MET A 21 3.98 -33.75 -1.75
N THR A 22 3.96 -32.72 -0.90
CA THR A 22 2.86 -32.41 0.03
C THR A 22 1.80 -31.48 -0.57
N GLY A 23 1.96 -31.01 -1.82
CA GLY A 23 0.96 -30.19 -2.53
C GLY A 23 0.86 -28.74 -2.05
N VAL A 24 1.85 -28.24 -1.31
CA VAL A 24 1.93 -26.85 -0.85
C VAL A 24 3.23 -26.24 -1.38
N ILE A 25 3.15 -25.52 -2.49
CA ILE A 25 4.25 -24.65 -2.95
C ILE A 25 3.97 -23.25 -2.42
N ILE A 26 4.69 -22.85 -1.37
CA ILE A 26 4.74 -21.45 -0.95
C ILE A 26 5.84 -20.79 -1.78
N LEU A 27 5.46 -20.07 -2.82
CA LEU A 27 6.36 -19.17 -3.53
C LEU A 27 6.45 -17.87 -2.73
N ILE A 28 7.51 -17.73 -1.93
CA ILE A 28 7.88 -16.45 -1.33
C ILE A 28 8.71 -15.71 -2.39
N GLY A 29 8.05 -14.87 -3.15
CA GLY A 29 8.72 -13.90 -4.02
C GLY A 29 8.90 -12.59 -3.26
N PHE A 30 10.14 -12.24 -2.92
CA PHE A 30 10.47 -10.90 -2.46
C PHE A 30 10.58 -9.99 -3.68
N ASN A 31 9.63 -9.09 -3.86
CA ASN A 31 9.88 -7.75 -4.41
C ASN A 31 8.69 -6.81 -4.19
N PHE A 32 8.98 -5.77 -3.45
CA PHE A 32 8.44 -4.41 -3.41
C PHE A 32 7.01 -4.13 -3.92
N GLY A 33 6.13 -3.82 -2.97
CA GLY A 33 5.13 -2.76 -3.19
C GLY A 33 3.83 -3.16 -3.85
N SER A 34 3.46 -4.44 -3.83
CA SER A 34 2.14 -4.88 -4.28
C SER A 34 1.66 -6.01 -3.39
N TRP A 35 0.41 -5.99 -3.01
CA TRP A 35 -0.28 -6.96 -2.19
C TRP A 35 0.04 -8.39 -2.63
N PHE A 36 0.63 -9.19 -1.72
CA PHE A 36 0.94 -10.60 -1.98
C PHE A 36 -0.36 -11.42 -1.90
N TYR A 37 -0.82 -11.89 -3.05
CA TYR A 37 -1.76 -13.01 -3.08
C TYR A 37 -1.00 -14.32 -2.86
N LEU A 38 -1.28 -14.99 -1.77
CA LEU A 38 -0.87 -16.38 -1.55
C LEU A 38 -1.68 -17.27 -2.50
N TYR A 39 -1.11 -17.62 -3.64
CA TYR A 39 -1.69 -18.63 -4.53
C TYR A 39 -1.37 -20.01 -3.95
N THR A 40 -2.31 -20.60 -3.24
CA THR A 40 -2.31 -22.05 -3.06
C THR A 40 -2.86 -22.65 -4.34
N VAL A 41 -1.99 -23.07 -5.25
CA VAL A 41 -2.40 -24.00 -6.32
C VAL A 41 -2.66 -25.34 -5.61
N SER A 42 -3.87 -25.55 -5.12
CA SER A 42 -4.29 -26.87 -4.72
C SER A 42 -4.43 -27.70 -5.98
N THR A 43 -3.46 -28.59 -6.23
CA THR A 43 -3.69 -29.70 -7.16
C THR A 43 -4.84 -30.51 -6.59
N PHE A 44 -6.05 -30.27 -7.13
CA PHE A 44 -7.26 -30.95 -6.70
C PHE A 44 -7.11 -32.42 -7.01
N ASN A 45 -6.99 -33.25 -5.98
CA ASN A 45 -6.82 -34.70 -6.10
C ASN A 45 -8.17 -35.39 -5.80
N PRO A 46 -9.00 -35.66 -6.82
CA PRO A 46 -10.26 -36.33 -6.60
C PRO A 46 -10.04 -37.81 -6.21
N LYS A 47 -10.57 -38.19 -5.06
CA LYS A 47 -10.45 -39.57 -4.52
C LYS A 47 -11.29 -40.63 -5.28
N VAL A 48 -11.93 -40.29 -6.40
CA VAL A 48 -12.83 -41.24 -7.11
C VAL A 48 -12.09 -41.87 -8.28
N PRO A 49 -11.94 -43.20 -8.33
CA PRO A 49 -11.40 -43.89 -9.51
C PRO A 49 -12.42 -43.79 -10.65
N LEU A 50 -12.03 -43.13 -11.76
CA LEU A 50 -12.87 -43.00 -12.93
C LEU A 50 -12.82 -44.28 -13.77
N LYS A 51 -13.87 -45.06 -13.74
CA LYS A 51 -13.96 -46.33 -14.53
C LYS A 51 -14.13 -46.10 -16.05
N ASN A 52 -14.63 -44.89 -16.46
CA ASN A 52 -14.79 -44.54 -17.90
C ASN A 52 -14.41 -43.07 -18.10
N PHE A 53 -13.13 -42.80 -18.09
CA PHE A 53 -12.55 -41.48 -18.23
C PHE A 53 -13.03 -40.71 -19.46
N ALA A 54 -12.96 -41.31 -20.66
CA ALA A 54 -13.35 -40.68 -21.92
C ALA A 54 -14.86 -40.35 -21.99
N SER A 55 -15.72 -41.19 -21.39
CA SER A 55 -17.17 -40.97 -21.40
C SER A 55 -17.56 -39.82 -20.46
N ILE A 56 -16.91 -39.70 -19.29
CA ILE A 56 -17.16 -38.63 -18.33
C ILE A 56 -16.70 -37.28 -18.90
N LEU A 57 -15.49 -37.23 -19.46
CA LEU A 57 -14.96 -36.04 -20.10
C LEU A 57 -15.86 -35.59 -21.27
N ASN A 58 -16.28 -36.51 -22.13
CA ASN A 58 -17.18 -36.19 -23.21
C ASN A 58 -18.56 -35.74 -22.70
N ALA A 59 -19.15 -36.41 -21.73
CA ALA A 59 -20.45 -36.05 -21.21
C ALA A 59 -20.44 -34.66 -20.53
N SER A 60 -19.42 -34.38 -19.71
CA SER A 60 -19.31 -33.13 -18.96
C SER A 60 -18.99 -31.89 -19.81
N THR A 61 -18.47 -32.09 -21.04
CA THR A 61 -18.06 -30.98 -21.91
C THR A 61 -18.94 -30.86 -23.19
N GLN A 62 -20.02 -31.61 -23.30
CA GLN A 62 -20.95 -31.52 -24.45
C GLN A 62 -21.94 -30.36 -24.37
N LYS A 63 -22.22 -29.87 -23.18
CA LYS A 63 -23.19 -28.80 -22.93
C LYS A 63 -22.50 -27.56 -22.43
N ASP A 64 -23.09 -26.39 -22.70
CA ASP A 64 -22.68 -25.13 -22.13
C ASP A 64 -22.90 -25.16 -20.59
N LEU A 65 -22.02 -24.47 -19.85
CA LEU A 65 -22.11 -24.34 -18.39
C LEU A 65 -22.47 -22.89 -18.01
N GLU A 66 -23.52 -22.72 -17.25
CA GLU A 66 -23.89 -21.42 -16.68
C GLU A 66 -23.11 -21.20 -15.35
N LEU A 67 -22.34 -20.13 -15.29
CA LEU A 67 -21.65 -19.66 -14.08
C LEU A 67 -22.46 -18.52 -13.49
N ASN A 68 -23.01 -18.72 -12.30
CA ASN A 68 -23.78 -17.71 -11.57
C ASN A 68 -22.87 -16.96 -10.58
N ILE A 69 -22.84 -15.63 -10.67
CA ILE A 69 -22.03 -14.74 -9.84
C ILE A 69 -22.93 -13.65 -9.29
N SER A 70 -23.32 -13.77 -8.02
CA SER A 70 -24.35 -12.89 -7.44
C SER A 70 -25.62 -12.85 -8.32
N ASN A 71 -25.88 -11.74 -9.00
CA ASN A 71 -27.02 -11.57 -9.91
C ASN A 71 -26.66 -11.71 -11.39
N ASP A 72 -25.37 -11.89 -11.70
CA ASP A 72 -24.88 -12.00 -13.06
C ASP A 72 -24.72 -13.45 -13.49
N LYS A 73 -24.85 -13.70 -14.79
CA LYS A 73 -24.72 -15.02 -15.40
C LYS A 73 -23.72 -14.97 -16.55
N ILE A 74 -22.81 -15.93 -16.57
CA ILE A 74 -21.84 -16.13 -17.65
C ILE A 74 -22.07 -17.52 -18.23
N ILE A 75 -22.30 -17.59 -19.54
CA ILE A 75 -22.44 -18.87 -20.23
C ILE A 75 -21.10 -19.23 -20.87
N VAL A 76 -20.49 -20.30 -20.38
CA VAL A 76 -19.25 -20.86 -20.96
C VAL A 76 -19.62 -21.93 -21.97
N LYS A 77 -19.16 -21.76 -23.19
CA LYS A 77 -19.47 -22.69 -24.28
C LYS A 77 -18.77 -24.04 -24.10
N SER A 78 -19.44 -25.09 -24.51
CA SER A 78 -18.89 -26.46 -24.47
C SER A 78 -17.54 -26.60 -25.17
N SER A 79 -17.28 -25.82 -26.23
CA SER A 79 -15.99 -25.77 -26.90
C SER A 79 -14.85 -25.26 -26.04
N GLU A 80 -15.13 -24.35 -25.13
CA GLU A 80 -14.17 -23.81 -24.16
C GLU A 80 -13.95 -24.77 -22.99
N LEU A 81 -15.02 -25.38 -22.48
CA LEU A 81 -14.97 -26.36 -21.38
C LEU A 81 -14.05 -27.55 -21.67
N LYS A 82 -13.97 -27.99 -22.94
CA LYS A 82 -13.05 -29.06 -23.38
C LYS A 82 -11.59 -28.76 -23.10
N GLY A 83 -11.21 -27.48 -23.02
CA GLY A 83 -9.85 -27.05 -22.68
C GLY A 83 -9.59 -26.87 -21.18
N TRP A 84 -10.61 -26.99 -20.33
CA TRP A 84 -10.48 -26.71 -18.90
C TRP A 84 -9.99 -27.87 -18.06
N ILE A 85 -10.16 -29.10 -18.58
CA ILE A 85 -9.82 -30.33 -17.88
C ILE A 85 -8.88 -31.15 -18.75
N GLU A 86 -7.80 -31.67 -18.18
CA GLU A 86 -6.85 -32.51 -18.86
C GLU A 86 -6.59 -33.82 -18.11
N PRO A 87 -6.31 -34.92 -18.82
CA PRO A 87 -5.91 -36.19 -18.22
C PRO A 87 -4.48 -36.10 -17.68
N TYR A 88 -4.23 -36.78 -16.58
CA TYR A 88 -2.88 -37.01 -16.09
C TYR A 88 -2.75 -38.39 -15.48
N THR A 89 -1.54 -38.93 -15.43
CA THR A 89 -1.24 -40.20 -14.78
C THR A 89 -0.61 -39.95 -13.42
N ARG A 90 -1.21 -40.49 -12.34
CA ARG A 90 -0.66 -40.36 -11.00
C ARG A 90 0.68 -41.11 -10.88
N ALA A 91 1.74 -40.37 -10.59
CA ALA A 91 3.11 -40.94 -10.55
C ALA A 91 3.27 -42.11 -9.56
N TYR A 92 2.54 -42.10 -8.44
CA TYR A 92 2.67 -43.13 -7.40
C TYR A 92 1.80 -44.38 -7.63
N SER A 93 0.77 -44.32 -8.47
CA SER A 93 -0.19 -45.44 -8.68
C SER A 93 -0.36 -45.84 -10.11
N GLY A 94 0.22 -45.13 -11.08
CA GLY A 94 0.03 -45.35 -12.52
C GLY A 94 -1.41 -45.14 -12.99
N LYS A 95 -2.35 -44.74 -12.14
CA LYS A 95 -3.75 -44.54 -12.50
C LYS A 95 -3.98 -43.20 -13.19
N GLN A 96 -4.82 -43.19 -14.20
CA GLN A 96 -5.26 -41.98 -14.87
C GLN A 96 -6.28 -41.22 -13.99
N ASP A 97 -6.20 -39.91 -14.02
CA ASP A 97 -7.09 -38.99 -13.32
C ASP A 97 -7.23 -37.66 -14.11
N LEU A 98 -8.14 -36.80 -13.67
CA LEU A 98 -8.39 -35.48 -14.27
C LEU A 98 -7.79 -34.38 -13.39
N ARG A 99 -7.20 -33.39 -14.02
CA ARG A 99 -6.76 -32.16 -13.37
C ARG A 99 -7.24 -30.93 -14.15
N ALA A 100 -7.34 -29.81 -13.46
CA ALA A 100 -7.53 -28.52 -14.09
C ALA A 100 -6.35 -28.19 -15.01
N SER A 101 -6.64 -27.74 -16.22
CA SER A 101 -5.62 -27.29 -17.16
C SER A 101 -5.11 -25.88 -16.82
N PRO A 102 -3.95 -25.46 -17.33
CA PRO A 102 -3.52 -24.07 -17.23
C PRO A 102 -4.54 -23.07 -17.79
N LYS A 103 -5.24 -23.40 -18.87
CA LYS A 103 -6.29 -22.55 -19.46
C LYS A 103 -7.45 -22.27 -18.51
N PHE A 104 -7.83 -23.25 -17.69
CA PHE A 104 -8.85 -23.08 -16.66
C PHE A 104 -8.38 -22.10 -15.58
N ASN A 105 -7.14 -22.25 -15.12
CA ASN A 105 -6.55 -21.34 -14.13
C ASN A 105 -6.48 -19.90 -14.67
N ASP A 106 -6.03 -19.73 -15.92
CA ASP A 106 -5.97 -18.42 -16.60
C ASP A 106 -7.36 -17.78 -16.72
N TYR A 107 -8.40 -18.59 -17.00
CA TYR A 107 -9.78 -18.13 -17.04
C TYR A 107 -10.22 -17.60 -15.69
N LEU A 108 -9.99 -18.36 -14.60
CA LEU A 108 -10.37 -17.95 -13.24
C LEU A 108 -9.63 -16.69 -12.78
N ILE A 109 -8.35 -16.53 -13.18
CA ILE A 109 -7.57 -15.33 -12.87
C ILE A 109 -8.16 -14.12 -13.60
N ARG A 110 -8.49 -14.23 -14.89
CA ARG A 110 -9.16 -13.14 -15.63
C ARG A 110 -10.51 -12.79 -15.01
N LEU A 111 -11.27 -13.80 -14.62
CA LEU A 111 -12.56 -13.61 -13.97
C LEU A 111 -12.40 -12.89 -12.61
N ALA A 112 -11.41 -13.29 -11.81
CA ALA A 112 -11.08 -12.62 -10.56
C ALA A 112 -10.70 -11.15 -10.80
N THR A 113 -9.86 -10.87 -11.79
CA THR A 113 -9.47 -9.48 -12.12
C THR A 113 -10.67 -8.61 -12.52
N ALA A 114 -11.67 -9.21 -13.18
CA ALA A 114 -12.88 -8.48 -13.59
C ALA A 114 -13.89 -8.25 -12.45
N ILE A 115 -13.89 -9.14 -11.44
CA ILE A 115 -14.91 -9.14 -10.36
C ILE A 115 -14.38 -8.44 -9.09
N ASN A 116 -13.07 -8.54 -8.83
CA ASN A 116 -12.49 -8.03 -7.59
C ASN A 116 -12.65 -6.51 -7.49
N ILE A 117 -13.18 -6.09 -6.36
CA ILE A 117 -13.30 -4.68 -5.97
C ILE A 117 -12.63 -4.57 -4.61
N GLU A 118 -11.66 -3.68 -4.49
CA GLU A 118 -11.03 -3.39 -3.20
C GLU A 118 -12.01 -2.69 -2.26
N SER A 119 -11.91 -3.00 -0.96
CA SER A 119 -12.64 -2.24 0.05
C SER A 119 -12.04 -0.85 0.17
N VAL A 120 -12.89 0.14 0.41
CA VAL A 120 -12.47 1.51 0.63
C VAL A 120 -12.88 1.93 2.03
N ASP A 121 -11.90 2.36 2.83
CA ASP A 121 -12.14 2.88 4.17
C ASP A 121 -12.89 4.21 4.16
N ALA A 122 -13.70 4.43 5.20
CA ALA A 122 -14.26 5.73 5.46
C ALA A 122 -13.14 6.76 5.63
N ARG A 123 -13.37 7.99 5.16
CA ARG A 123 -12.52 9.14 5.45
C ARG A 123 -13.30 10.22 6.17
N PHE A 124 -12.61 10.96 7.01
CA PHE A 124 -13.21 11.90 7.93
C PHE A 124 -12.58 13.29 7.79
N GLU A 125 -13.32 14.30 8.19
CA GLU A 125 -12.84 15.67 8.37
C GLU A 125 -13.18 16.11 9.79
N PHE A 126 -12.28 16.87 10.40
CA PHE A 126 -12.53 17.54 11.66
C PHE A 126 -13.08 18.93 11.35
N GLY A 127 -14.35 19.15 11.70
CA GLY A 127 -15.04 20.39 11.37
C GLY A 127 -14.79 21.50 12.40
N ASP A 128 -15.23 22.72 12.04
CA ASP A 128 -15.13 23.92 12.91
C ASP A 128 -15.98 23.80 14.20
N ASP A 129 -16.94 22.87 14.22
CA ASP A 129 -17.77 22.54 15.39
C ASP A 129 -17.10 21.56 16.37
N ASN A 130 -15.81 21.28 16.18
CA ASN A 130 -15.03 20.30 16.94
C ASN A 130 -15.61 18.87 16.88
N LYS A 131 -16.26 18.51 15.78
CA LYS A 131 -16.76 17.16 15.51
C LYS A 131 -16.15 16.57 14.28
N VAL A 132 -16.00 15.25 14.31
CA VAL A 132 -15.57 14.48 13.14
C VAL A 132 -16.78 14.23 12.25
N ALA A 133 -16.70 14.63 11.00
CA ALA A 133 -17.68 14.34 9.96
C ALA A 133 -17.13 13.37 8.92
N VAL A 134 -18.02 12.64 8.27
CA VAL A 134 -17.66 11.73 7.18
C VAL A 134 -17.65 12.49 5.87
N PHE A 135 -16.52 12.52 5.16
CA PHE A 135 -16.48 13.08 3.82
C PHE A 135 -16.36 12.01 2.71
N ARG A 136 -15.96 10.78 3.06
CA ARG A 136 -16.00 9.63 2.15
C ARG A 136 -16.66 8.44 2.84
N GLN A 137 -17.72 7.92 2.25
CA GLN A 137 -18.40 6.71 2.71
C GLN A 137 -17.49 5.48 2.49
N PRO A 138 -17.52 4.52 3.43
CA PRO A 138 -16.82 3.26 3.24
C PRO A 138 -17.49 2.43 2.15
N VAL A 139 -16.70 1.69 1.37
CA VAL A 139 -17.20 0.78 0.35
C VAL A 139 -16.72 -0.64 0.65
N ARG A 140 -17.64 -1.59 0.71
CA ARG A 140 -17.30 -3.01 0.85
C ARG A 140 -16.59 -3.52 -0.39
N GLY A 141 -15.49 -4.22 -0.20
CA GLY A 141 -14.79 -4.92 -1.26
C GLY A 141 -15.47 -6.24 -1.62
N LYS A 142 -15.15 -6.78 -2.79
CA LYS A 142 -15.57 -8.10 -3.27
C LYS A 142 -14.34 -8.85 -3.75
N MET A 143 -14.16 -10.07 -3.31
CA MET A 143 -13.05 -10.94 -3.70
C MET A 143 -13.59 -12.24 -4.27
N PHE A 144 -13.28 -12.52 -5.53
CA PHE A 144 -13.62 -13.79 -6.15
C PHE A 144 -12.82 -14.93 -5.51
N ASN A 145 -13.51 -15.88 -4.89
CA ASN A 145 -12.86 -17.03 -4.27
C ASN A 145 -12.50 -18.07 -5.32
N ILE A 146 -11.29 -17.96 -5.87
CA ILE A 146 -10.80 -18.85 -6.93
C ILE A 146 -10.88 -20.32 -6.52
N THR A 147 -10.44 -20.65 -5.31
CA THR A 147 -10.37 -22.04 -4.84
C THR A 147 -11.75 -22.69 -4.69
N LYS A 148 -12.69 -22.00 -4.02
CA LYS A 148 -14.06 -22.51 -3.86
C LYS A 148 -14.76 -22.59 -5.21
N SER A 149 -14.62 -21.57 -6.04
CA SER A 149 -15.24 -21.52 -7.37
C SER A 149 -14.70 -22.57 -8.31
N ALA A 150 -13.37 -22.79 -8.34
CA ALA A 150 -12.73 -23.86 -9.12
C ALA A 150 -13.28 -25.24 -8.71
N THR A 151 -13.36 -25.48 -7.40
CA THR A 151 -13.90 -26.74 -6.87
C THR A 151 -15.36 -26.94 -7.28
N ALA A 152 -16.18 -25.88 -7.17
CA ALA A 152 -17.60 -25.93 -7.55
C ALA A 152 -17.77 -26.21 -9.05
N ILE A 153 -16.98 -25.57 -9.92
CA ILE A 153 -17.03 -25.77 -11.38
C ILE A 153 -16.65 -27.23 -11.73
N ILE A 154 -15.54 -27.72 -11.18
CA ILE A 154 -15.09 -29.10 -11.47
C ILE A 154 -16.12 -30.12 -10.98
N ASN A 155 -16.75 -29.91 -9.84
CA ASN A 155 -17.82 -30.79 -9.36
C ASN A 155 -19.07 -30.72 -10.25
N ALA A 156 -19.47 -29.50 -10.68
CA ALA A 156 -20.59 -29.34 -11.61
C ALA A 156 -20.35 -30.07 -12.94
N LEU A 157 -19.13 -29.97 -13.48
CA LEU A 157 -18.75 -30.71 -14.69
C LEU A 157 -18.82 -32.23 -14.49
N ARG A 158 -18.36 -32.74 -13.34
CA ARG A 158 -18.42 -34.18 -13.02
C ARG A 158 -19.85 -34.70 -12.87
N GLU A 159 -20.70 -33.88 -12.27
CA GLU A 159 -22.08 -34.22 -12.02
C GLU A 159 -23.00 -33.88 -13.22
N ASN A 160 -22.41 -33.39 -14.31
CA ASN A 160 -23.13 -32.94 -15.52
C ASN A 160 -24.23 -31.91 -15.21
N LYS A 161 -23.97 -31.02 -14.26
CA LYS A 161 -24.88 -29.92 -13.89
C LYS A 161 -24.82 -28.83 -14.96
N PRO A 162 -25.97 -28.22 -15.32
CA PRO A 162 -26.03 -27.17 -16.32
C PRO A 162 -25.60 -25.80 -15.77
N ALA A 163 -25.56 -25.63 -14.45
CA ALA A 163 -25.27 -24.37 -13.79
C ALA A 163 -24.50 -24.59 -12.50
N VAL A 164 -23.69 -23.59 -12.10
CA VAL A 164 -22.93 -23.57 -10.86
C VAL A 164 -22.88 -22.18 -10.27
N GLN A 165 -23.05 -22.09 -8.96
CA GLN A 165 -22.89 -20.84 -8.20
C GLN A 165 -21.40 -20.66 -7.84
N LEU A 166 -20.84 -19.51 -8.20
CA LEU A 166 -19.48 -19.11 -7.84
C LEU A 166 -19.47 -18.33 -6.52
N THR A 167 -18.36 -18.41 -5.81
CA THR A 167 -18.23 -17.81 -4.48
C THR A 167 -17.48 -16.47 -4.55
N ILE A 168 -18.11 -15.45 -3.98
CA ILE A 168 -17.48 -14.14 -3.73
C ILE A 168 -17.43 -13.96 -2.22
N ASP A 169 -16.24 -13.63 -1.71
CA ASP A 169 -16.05 -13.23 -0.32
C ASP A 169 -16.19 -11.69 -0.24
N ILE A 170 -16.96 -11.21 0.74
CA ILE A 170 -17.08 -9.76 1.01
C ILE A 170 -15.91 -9.35 1.91
N VAL A 171 -15.25 -8.26 1.54
CA VAL A 171 -14.17 -7.66 2.31
C VAL A 171 -14.70 -6.38 2.96
N GLU A 172 -14.84 -6.42 4.28
CA GLU A 172 -15.28 -5.23 5.03
C GLU A 172 -14.15 -4.20 5.10
N PRO A 173 -14.47 -2.89 5.00
CA PRO A 173 -13.51 -1.83 5.28
C PRO A 173 -12.99 -1.92 6.72
N GLU A 174 -11.74 -1.58 6.94
CA GLU A 174 -11.17 -1.55 8.29
C GLU A 174 -11.72 -0.40 9.12
N VAL A 175 -12.00 0.74 8.46
CA VAL A 175 -12.58 1.94 9.08
C VAL A 175 -14.02 2.10 8.60
N THR A 176 -14.96 1.96 9.54
CA THR A 176 -16.42 2.06 9.27
C THR A 176 -17.04 3.21 10.08
N LEU A 177 -18.27 3.61 9.73
CA LEU A 177 -19.00 4.67 10.40
C LEU A 177 -19.33 4.37 11.87
N GLU A 178 -19.54 3.11 12.21
CA GLU A 178 -19.93 2.67 13.55
C GLU A 178 -18.84 2.89 14.59
N LYS A 179 -17.59 3.01 14.16
CA LYS A 179 -16.40 3.19 15.02
C LYS A 179 -16.00 4.65 15.23
N ILE A 180 -16.70 5.62 14.64
CA ILE A 180 -16.30 7.04 14.68
C ILE A 180 -16.20 7.57 16.12
N ASN A 181 -17.19 7.27 16.95
CA ASN A 181 -17.27 7.81 18.32
C ASN A 181 -16.17 7.28 19.25
N ASP A 182 -15.51 6.17 18.88
CA ASP A 182 -14.50 5.49 19.70
C ASP A 182 -13.06 5.80 19.26
N LEU A 183 -12.87 6.56 18.17
CA LEU A 183 -11.55 6.83 17.62
C LEU A 183 -10.69 7.74 18.51
N GLY A 184 -11.31 8.54 19.38
CA GLY A 184 -10.61 9.49 20.25
C GLY A 184 -9.99 10.65 19.47
N ILE A 185 -10.65 11.10 18.41
CA ILE A 185 -10.21 12.26 17.61
C ILE A 185 -10.95 13.50 18.12
N GLU A 186 -10.31 14.26 19.00
CA GLU A 186 -10.97 15.31 19.79
C GLU A 186 -10.34 16.69 19.60
N THR A 187 -9.05 16.77 19.32
CA THR A 187 -8.31 18.03 19.30
C THR A 187 -7.18 18.02 18.28
N LEU A 188 -6.74 19.21 17.89
CA LEU A 188 -5.52 19.39 17.10
C LEU A 188 -4.30 19.04 17.96
N LEU A 189 -3.53 18.06 17.53
CA LEU A 189 -2.27 17.65 18.17
C LEU A 189 -1.10 18.48 17.65
N ALA A 190 -1.03 18.66 16.34
CA ALA A 190 0.04 19.43 15.72
C ALA A 190 -0.34 19.85 14.28
N ARG A 191 0.38 20.89 13.81
CA ARG A 191 0.23 21.44 12.48
C ARG A 191 1.60 21.63 11.83
N GLY A 192 1.79 21.09 10.64
CA GLY A 192 2.93 21.33 9.76
C GLY A 192 2.53 22.23 8.60
N GLU A 193 3.44 23.09 8.18
CA GLU A 193 3.20 24.05 7.11
C GLU A 193 4.39 24.16 6.16
N SER A 194 4.08 24.45 4.89
CA SER A 194 5.08 24.84 3.89
C SER A 194 4.47 25.73 2.81
N ASP A 195 5.27 26.61 2.21
CA ASP A 195 4.83 27.53 1.16
C ASP A 195 5.37 27.09 -0.19
N PHE A 196 4.48 26.92 -1.17
CA PHE A 196 4.83 26.58 -2.56
C PHE A 196 4.72 27.78 -3.50
N ARG A 197 4.80 29.00 -3.00
CA ARG A 197 4.79 30.23 -3.78
C ARG A 197 5.87 30.19 -4.88
N GLY A 198 5.51 30.64 -6.09
CA GLY A 198 6.40 30.62 -7.25
C GLY A 198 6.53 29.26 -7.94
N SER A 199 5.76 28.27 -7.51
CA SER A 199 5.71 26.97 -8.20
C SER A 199 4.98 27.04 -9.53
N SER A 200 5.38 26.17 -10.47
CA SER A 200 4.69 25.95 -11.74
C SER A 200 3.28 25.38 -11.52
N ASN A 201 2.40 25.52 -12.52
CA ASN A 201 1.06 24.95 -12.48
C ASN A 201 1.10 23.42 -12.32
N ALA A 202 2.04 22.73 -12.98
CA ALA A 202 2.20 21.29 -12.88
C ALA A 202 2.58 20.88 -11.45
N ARG A 203 3.51 21.61 -10.81
CA ARG A 203 3.93 21.37 -9.43
C ARG A 203 2.78 21.60 -8.45
N ILE A 204 2.02 22.70 -8.61
CA ILE A 204 0.84 23.00 -7.78
C ILE A 204 -0.21 21.87 -7.94
N HIS A 205 -0.44 21.43 -9.18
CA HIS A 205 -1.36 20.32 -9.47
C HIS A 205 -0.92 19.04 -8.75
N ASN A 206 0.35 18.67 -8.84
CA ASN A 206 0.91 17.48 -8.17
C ASN A 206 0.79 17.54 -6.65
N ILE A 207 1.05 18.71 -6.05
CA ILE A 207 0.88 18.93 -4.59
C ILE A 207 -0.59 18.71 -4.21
N LYS A 208 -1.55 19.28 -4.95
CA LYS A 208 -2.98 19.12 -4.71
C LYS A 208 -3.42 17.66 -4.85
N THR A 209 -2.98 16.98 -5.92
CA THR A 209 -3.27 15.58 -6.17
C THR A 209 -2.71 14.69 -5.06
N GLY A 210 -1.45 14.91 -4.66
CA GLY A 210 -0.86 14.20 -3.54
C GLY A 210 -1.60 14.46 -2.23
N ALA A 211 -1.82 15.73 -1.88
CA ALA A 211 -2.49 16.12 -0.63
C ALA A 211 -3.88 15.47 -0.48
N SER A 212 -4.65 15.39 -1.57
CA SER A 212 -5.99 14.77 -1.54
C SER A 212 -5.97 13.29 -1.15
N LYS A 213 -4.86 12.56 -1.39
CA LYS A 213 -4.73 11.17 -0.99
C LYS A 213 -4.53 11.00 0.51
N PHE A 214 -3.94 12.00 1.15
CA PHE A 214 -3.67 12.00 2.60
C PHE A 214 -4.84 12.55 3.40
N ASN A 215 -5.65 13.42 2.80
CA ASN A 215 -6.77 14.04 3.51
C ASN A 215 -7.75 13.00 4.04
N GLY A 216 -8.01 13.04 5.35
CA GLY A 216 -8.89 12.12 6.05
C GLY A 216 -8.30 10.72 6.29
N ALA A 217 -6.99 10.54 6.15
CA ALA A 217 -6.33 9.29 6.52
C ALA A 217 -6.32 9.10 8.03
N ILE A 218 -6.63 7.88 8.48
CA ILE A 218 -6.61 7.48 9.88
C ILE A 218 -5.38 6.61 10.14
N ILE A 219 -4.64 6.94 11.20
CA ILE A 219 -3.48 6.19 11.67
C ILE A 219 -3.87 5.53 13.00
N LYS A 220 -3.89 4.20 13.05
CA LYS A 220 -4.32 3.44 14.24
C LYS A 220 -3.29 3.54 15.36
N PRO A 221 -3.70 3.35 16.64
CA PRO A 221 -2.76 3.22 17.74
C PRO A 221 -1.72 2.12 17.47
N GLY A 222 -0.43 2.42 17.65
CA GLY A 222 0.68 1.51 17.39
C GLY A 222 1.03 1.30 15.92
N GLU A 223 0.28 1.87 14.99
CA GLU A 223 0.56 1.74 13.55
C GLU A 223 1.79 2.56 13.15
N GLU A 224 2.64 1.95 12.32
CA GLU A 224 3.68 2.69 11.60
C GLU A 224 3.08 3.30 10.33
N PHE A 225 2.99 4.62 10.31
CA PHE A 225 2.65 5.38 9.10
C PHE A 225 3.76 5.25 8.07
N SER A 226 3.39 5.05 6.80
CA SER A 226 4.28 5.09 5.65
C SER A 226 3.71 6.07 4.63
N PHE A 227 4.48 7.10 4.30
CA PHE A 227 4.08 8.11 3.31
C PHE A 227 3.88 7.46 1.94
N ASN A 228 4.83 6.63 1.51
CA ASN A 228 4.77 5.98 0.20
C ASN A 228 3.59 4.99 0.08
N LYS A 229 3.20 4.34 1.18
CA LYS A 229 2.03 3.45 1.20
C LYS A 229 0.73 4.19 0.88
N ILE A 230 0.53 5.38 1.46
CA ILE A 230 -0.66 6.21 1.19
C ILE A 230 -0.57 6.88 -0.18
N LEU A 231 0.62 7.35 -0.56
CA LEU A 231 0.85 7.99 -1.85
C LEU A 231 0.51 7.06 -3.01
N GLY A 232 0.93 5.80 -2.93
CA GLY A 232 0.80 4.82 -3.99
C GLY A 232 1.61 5.18 -5.23
N ASP A 233 1.17 4.73 -6.39
CA ASP A 233 1.85 4.98 -7.66
C ASP A 233 1.82 6.45 -8.04
N VAL A 234 2.96 6.92 -8.60
CA VAL A 234 3.15 8.29 -9.09
C VAL A 234 3.37 8.25 -10.60
N ASN A 235 2.30 8.38 -11.37
CA ASN A 235 2.31 8.35 -12.82
C ASN A 235 1.13 9.13 -13.40
N GLU A 236 1.06 9.22 -14.72
CA GLU A 236 -0.02 9.92 -15.44
C GLU A 236 -1.41 9.35 -15.12
N LYS A 237 -1.54 8.01 -15.02
CA LYS A 237 -2.83 7.35 -14.74
C LYS A 237 -3.40 7.72 -13.36
N MET A 238 -2.52 8.05 -12.41
CA MET A 238 -2.88 8.53 -11.08
C MET A 238 -3.08 10.05 -11.03
N GLY A 239 -3.06 10.73 -12.19
CA GLY A 239 -3.33 12.14 -12.33
C GLY A 239 -2.14 13.05 -12.07
N TYR A 240 -0.90 12.55 -11.98
CA TYR A 240 0.27 13.40 -11.84
C TYR A 240 0.76 13.94 -13.17
N GLN A 241 1.40 15.11 -13.12
CA GLN A 241 2.00 15.78 -14.27
C GLN A 241 3.53 15.72 -14.19
N PRO A 242 4.23 15.68 -15.35
CA PRO A 242 5.69 15.80 -15.37
C PRO A 242 6.12 17.17 -14.83
N GLU A 243 7.10 17.16 -13.93
CA GLU A 243 7.67 18.36 -13.32
C GLU A 243 9.10 18.03 -12.83
N LEU A 244 9.87 19.04 -12.53
CA LEU A 244 11.25 18.87 -12.08
C LEU A 244 11.29 18.18 -10.70
N VAL A 245 12.04 17.09 -10.63
CA VAL A 245 12.32 16.36 -9.39
C VAL A 245 13.83 16.25 -9.16
N ILE A 246 14.21 16.09 -7.89
CA ILE A 246 15.60 15.85 -7.49
C ILE A 246 15.81 14.33 -7.43
N LYS A 247 16.65 13.80 -8.34
CA LYS A 247 16.95 12.37 -8.43
C LYS A 247 18.44 12.16 -8.66
N GLY A 248 19.09 11.37 -7.80
CA GLY A 248 20.52 11.12 -7.92
C GLY A 248 21.39 12.38 -7.83
N GLY A 249 20.90 13.44 -7.15
CA GLY A 249 21.57 14.73 -7.06
C GLY A 249 21.40 15.64 -8.29
N GLN A 250 20.60 15.26 -9.27
CA GLN A 250 20.27 16.05 -10.46
C GLN A 250 18.79 16.45 -10.44
N THR A 251 18.46 17.53 -11.14
CA THR A 251 17.07 17.93 -11.37
C THR A 251 16.65 17.47 -12.76
N ILE A 252 15.65 16.58 -12.82
CA ILE A 252 15.16 15.97 -14.05
C ILE A 252 13.63 16.06 -14.11
N PRO A 253 13.03 16.14 -15.31
CA PRO A 253 11.57 16.00 -15.46
C PRO A 253 11.11 14.58 -15.11
N GLU A 254 10.18 14.45 -14.15
CA GLU A 254 9.57 13.20 -13.75
C GLU A 254 8.17 13.48 -13.18
N TYR A 255 7.29 12.47 -13.15
CA TYR A 255 5.96 12.64 -12.55
C TYR A 255 6.05 12.91 -11.05
N GLY A 256 5.19 13.79 -10.52
CA GLY A 256 5.05 14.02 -9.08
C GLY A 256 6.02 15.04 -8.48
N GLY A 257 6.70 15.89 -9.28
CA GLY A 257 7.45 17.03 -8.74
C GLY A 257 6.57 17.87 -7.82
N GLY A 258 7.05 18.10 -6.59
CA GLY A 258 6.30 18.74 -5.49
C GLY A 258 5.91 17.81 -4.34
N LEU A 259 5.91 16.49 -4.52
CA LEU A 259 5.50 15.52 -3.47
C LEU A 259 6.44 15.50 -2.25
N CYS A 260 7.71 15.79 -2.42
CA CYS A 260 8.62 15.99 -1.29
C CYS A 260 8.26 17.20 -0.43
N GLN A 261 7.52 18.19 -0.96
CA GLN A 261 6.99 19.27 -0.14
C GLN A 261 5.85 18.78 0.75
N LEU A 262 4.97 17.93 0.23
CA LEU A 262 3.93 17.30 1.04
C LEU A 262 4.56 16.41 2.13
N SER A 263 5.54 15.59 1.79
CA SER A 263 6.29 14.77 2.76
C SER A 263 6.95 15.62 3.84
N THR A 264 7.60 16.71 3.47
CA THR A 264 8.19 17.68 4.42
C THR A 264 7.13 18.27 5.35
N THR A 265 5.95 18.59 4.83
CA THR A 265 4.86 19.17 5.64
C THR A 265 4.28 18.14 6.61
N VAL A 266 4.11 16.88 6.18
CA VAL A 266 3.73 15.76 7.05
C VAL A 266 4.79 15.51 8.12
N PHE A 267 6.08 15.52 7.77
CA PHE A 267 7.18 15.38 8.72
C PHE A 267 7.15 16.47 9.80
N ARG A 268 6.91 17.73 9.43
CA ARG A 268 6.79 18.84 10.38
C ARG A 268 5.65 18.61 11.36
N ALA A 269 4.49 18.17 10.88
CA ALA A 269 3.37 17.83 11.78
C ALA A 269 3.74 16.67 12.71
N ALA A 270 4.37 15.60 12.21
CA ALA A 270 4.77 14.45 13.02
C ALA A 270 5.80 14.81 14.10
N ILE A 271 6.79 15.65 13.75
CA ILE A 271 7.79 16.15 14.72
C ILE A 271 7.11 16.97 15.81
N LEU A 272 6.23 17.90 15.45
CA LEU A 272 5.54 18.77 16.39
C LEU A 272 4.49 18.04 17.23
N ALA A 273 3.93 16.93 16.73
CA ALA A 273 3.09 16.02 17.51
C ALA A 273 3.88 15.11 18.47
N GLY A 274 5.20 15.14 18.45
CA GLY A 274 6.05 14.29 19.29
C GLY A 274 6.04 12.82 18.89
N LEU A 275 5.65 12.48 17.66
CA LEU A 275 5.58 11.10 17.21
C LEU A 275 6.97 10.53 16.90
N PRO A 276 7.27 9.27 17.26
CA PRO A 276 8.55 8.62 16.95
C PRO A 276 8.77 8.50 15.44
N ILE A 277 9.83 9.14 14.92
CA ILE A 277 10.21 9.04 13.51
C ILE A 277 11.07 7.80 13.31
N THR A 278 10.62 6.87 12.48
CA THR A 278 11.32 5.60 12.20
C THR A 278 12.12 5.63 10.89
N GLU A 279 11.70 6.45 9.92
CA GLU A 279 12.44 6.69 8.69
C GLU A 279 12.29 8.15 8.24
N ARG A 280 13.42 8.83 8.06
CA ARG A 280 13.47 10.17 7.46
C ARG A 280 14.81 10.40 6.78
N ARG A 281 14.79 10.97 5.60
CA ARG A 281 15.99 11.40 4.88
C ARG A 281 15.87 12.88 4.50
N PRO A 282 16.90 13.74 4.74
CA PRO A 282 16.92 15.10 4.22
C PRO A 282 17.17 15.09 2.70
N HIS A 283 16.85 16.19 2.03
CA HIS A 283 17.21 16.34 0.62
C HIS A 283 18.72 16.32 0.41
N SER A 284 19.14 16.00 -0.81
CA SER A 284 20.57 15.92 -1.15
C SER A 284 21.26 17.28 -1.12
N PHE A 285 20.53 18.37 -1.41
CA PHE A 285 21.01 19.75 -1.37
C PHE A 285 19.92 20.70 -0.82
N PRO A 286 20.29 21.92 -0.38
CA PRO A 286 19.31 22.87 0.18
C PRO A 286 18.29 23.29 -0.87
N VAL A 287 17.02 23.33 -0.50
CA VAL A 287 15.90 23.75 -1.35
C VAL A 287 15.10 24.84 -0.64
N LYS A 288 14.87 25.98 -1.30
CA LYS A 288 14.19 27.16 -0.69
C LYS A 288 12.80 26.88 -0.15
N TYR A 289 12.03 26.02 -0.80
CA TYR A 289 10.68 25.65 -0.34
C TYR A 289 10.65 24.99 1.04
N TYR A 290 11.81 24.49 1.51
CA TYR A 290 11.89 23.74 2.78
C TYR A 290 12.55 24.53 3.91
N ASN A 291 12.76 25.85 3.71
CA ASN A 291 13.25 26.68 4.78
C ASN A 291 12.37 26.62 6.03
N PRO A 292 12.98 26.61 7.23
CA PRO A 292 14.44 26.63 7.49
C PRO A 292 15.07 25.26 7.18
N GLN A 293 16.28 25.27 6.59
CA GLN A 293 17.00 24.06 6.21
C GLN A 293 17.28 23.16 7.41
N GLY A 294 17.16 21.85 7.24
CA GLY A 294 17.27 20.87 8.31
C GLY A 294 15.92 20.31 8.75
N PHE A 295 14.81 20.97 8.38
CA PHE A 295 13.46 20.61 8.80
C PHE A 295 12.61 20.10 7.61
N ASP A 296 13.24 19.24 6.80
CA ASP A 296 12.70 18.66 5.58
C ASP A 296 12.79 17.13 5.59
N ALA A 297 11.95 16.49 4.75
CA ALA A 297 11.97 15.05 4.52
C ALA A 297 11.71 14.76 3.03
N THR A 298 12.66 14.10 2.37
CA THR A 298 12.49 13.63 0.99
C THR A 298 11.90 12.25 0.95
N ILE A 299 11.16 11.97 -0.11
CA ILE A 299 10.65 10.62 -0.44
C ILE A 299 10.97 10.27 -1.89
N TYR A 300 11.10 8.99 -2.14
CA TYR A 300 11.13 8.42 -3.48
C TYR A 300 10.54 7.00 -3.42
N PRO A 301 9.39 6.75 -4.06
CA PRO A 301 8.74 5.44 -4.00
C PRO A 301 9.70 4.28 -4.29
N GLY A 302 9.69 3.28 -3.41
CA GLY A 302 10.58 2.11 -3.50
C GLY A 302 12.02 2.31 -3.04
N VAL A 303 12.44 3.53 -2.66
CA VAL A 303 13.85 3.82 -2.26
C VAL A 303 13.94 4.54 -0.91
N THR A 304 13.12 5.56 -0.69
CA THR A 304 13.17 6.39 0.52
C THR A 304 11.74 6.72 0.94
N ASP A 305 11.45 6.54 2.21
CA ASP A 305 10.13 6.83 2.77
C ASP A 305 10.22 7.84 3.92
N LEU A 306 9.08 8.38 4.31
CA LEU A 306 8.86 9.04 5.59
C LEU A 306 7.97 8.14 6.42
N LYS A 307 8.48 7.69 7.58
CA LYS A 307 7.74 6.83 8.48
C LYS A 307 7.78 7.34 9.91
N PHE A 308 6.71 7.13 10.63
CA PHE A 308 6.61 7.40 12.06
C PHE A 308 5.55 6.48 12.70
N ILE A 309 5.59 6.34 14.02
CA ILE A 309 4.64 5.50 14.76
C ILE A 309 3.62 6.40 15.47
N ASN A 310 2.35 6.02 15.40
CA ASN A 310 1.32 6.59 16.27
C ASN A 310 1.38 5.91 17.65
N ASP A 311 2.08 6.53 18.59
CA ASP A 311 2.23 6.05 19.98
C ASP A 311 1.30 6.76 20.97
N THR A 312 0.27 7.49 20.50
CA THR A 312 -0.65 8.27 21.37
C THR A 312 -1.72 7.43 22.07
N GLY A 313 -1.80 6.13 21.76
CA GLY A 313 -2.81 5.23 22.34
C GLY A 313 -4.22 5.37 21.75
N LYS A 314 -4.49 6.37 20.89
CA LYS A 314 -5.73 6.60 20.17
C LYS A 314 -5.45 6.84 18.68
N HIS A 315 -6.49 6.92 17.86
CA HIS A 315 -6.30 7.16 16.43
C HIS A 315 -5.87 8.62 16.18
N ILE A 316 -5.10 8.80 15.11
CA ILE A 316 -4.76 10.12 14.57
C ILE A 316 -5.45 10.28 13.21
N LEU A 317 -6.21 11.38 13.05
CA LEU A 317 -6.74 11.83 11.77
C LEU A 317 -5.74 12.79 11.14
N LEU A 318 -5.31 12.52 9.92
CA LEU A 318 -4.49 13.41 9.11
C LEU A 318 -5.39 14.20 8.16
N GLN A 319 -5.38 15.52 8.29
CA GLN A 319 -6.03 16.43 7.34
C GLN A 319 -5.01 17.23 6.56
N THR A 320 -5.31 17.47 5.29
CA THR A 320 -4.52 18.35 4.43
C THR A 320 -5.38 19.50 3.94
N ARG A 321 -4.85 20.70 3.99
CA ARG A 321 -5.53 21.90 3.51
C ARG A 321 -4.55 22.76 2.71
N ILE A 322 -5.07 23.43 1.69
CA ILE A 322 -4.33 24.43 0.92
C ILE A 322 -5.05 25.77 1.10
N ASP A 323 -4.28 26.74 1.58
CA ASP A 323 -4.74 28.11 1.80
C ASP A 323 -3.81 29.07 1.01
N GLY A 324 -4.30 29.58 -0.11
CA GLY A 324 -3.48 30.34 -1.04
C GLY A 324 -2.31 29.49 -1.58
N THR A 325 -1.08 29.81 -1.18
CA THR A 325 0.16 29.07 -1.50
C THR A 325 0.67 28.21 -0.33
N GLN A 326 -0.04 28.19 0.77
CA GLN A 326 0.32 27.41 1.95
C GLN A 326 -0.25 26.01 1.85
N LEU A 327 0.61 25.00 1.98
CA LEU A 327 0.22 23.62 2.22
C LEU A 327 0.26 23.39 3.73
N ILE A 328 -0.85 22.94 4.27
CA ILE A 328 -1.07 22.71 5.69
C ILE A 328 -1.40 21.25 5.91
N VAL A 329 -0.76 20.62 6.86
CA VAL A 329 -1.05 19.28 7.35
C VAL A 329 -1.35 19.35 8.84
N GLU A 330 -2.50 18.85 9.24
CA GLU A 330 -2.98 18.87 10.62
C GLU A 330 -3.20 17.43 11.09
N PHE A 331 -2.73 17.14 12.30
CA PHE A 331 -2.98 15.88 13.00
C PHE A 331 -3.96 16.13 14.13
N TYR A 332 -5.10 15.45 14.09
CA TYR A 332 -6.12 15.49 15.13
C TYR A 332 -6.16 14.14 15.85
N GLY A 333 -6.35 14.16 17.16
CA GLY A 333 -6.40 12.96 18.01
C GLY A 333 -6.73 13.31 19.46
N SER A 334 -6.49 12.37 20.39
CA SER A 334 -6.58 12.63 21.82
C SER A 334 -5.27 13.20 22.34
N ASN A 335 -5.35 14.27 23.11
CA ASN A 335 -4.19 14.84 23.78
C ASN A 335 -3.79 13.94 24.97
N ASP A 336 -2.64 13.30 24.87
CA ASP A 336 -2.06 12.46 25.93
C ASP A 336 -1.21 13.25 26.93
N GLY A 337 -1.20 14.59 26.81
CA GLY A 337 -0.51 15.50 27.71
C GLY A 337 0.97 15.69 27.42
N ARG A 338 1.51 15.04 26.36
CA ARG A 338 2.90 15.31 25.93
C ARG A 338 3.07 16.76 25.48
N GLN A 339 4.23 17.32 25.77
CA GLN A 339 4.65 18.64 25.32
C GLN A 339 5.91 18.52 24.49
N VAL A 340 5.95 19.23 23.36
CA VAL A 340 7.09 19.19 22.43
C VAL A 340 7.73 20.58 22.38
N ALA A 341 9.03 20.63 22.67
CA ALA A 341 9.85 21.79 22.47
C ALA A 341 10.87 21.54 21.35
N MET A 342 11.05 22.56 20.51
CA MET A 342 11.99 22.52 19.39
C MET A 342 13.11 23.51 19.64
N ASP A 343 14.35 23.07 19.41
CA ASP A 343 15.55 23.88 19.43
C ASP A 343 16.24 23.80 18.07
N GLY A 344 16.34 24.92 17.36
CA GLY A 344 16.79 24.99 15.98
C GLY A 344 15.62 25.10 14.96
N PRO A 345 15.88 24.79 13.65
CA PRO A 345 17.11 24.21 13.11
C PRO A 345 18.29 25.19 13.05
N TYR A 346 19.46 24.67 13.35
CA TYR A 346 20.76 25.39 13.26
C TYR A 346 21.50 24.97 12.00
N GLN A 347 21.95 25.96 11.23
CA GLN A 347 22.73 25.76 10.02
C GLN A 347 24.23 26.03 10.33
N TYR A 348 25.10 25.14 9.90
CA TYR A 348 26.53 25.24 10.13
C TYR A 348 27.34 24.59 8.99
N ASP A 349 28.66 24.77 9.00
CA ASP A 349 29.59 24.26 7.96
C ASP A 349 29.15 24.69 6.54
N GLN A 350 28.67 25.95 6.42
CA GLN A 350 28.25 26.54 5.14
C GLN A 350 29.44 26.87 4.29
N LYS A 351 29.50 26.36 3.06
CA LYS A 351 30.58 26.56 2.11
C LYS A 351 30.14 27.39 0.92
N ALA A 352 31.10 28.02 0.27
CA ALA A 352 30.86 28.85 -0.92
C ALA A 352 30.24 28.06 -2.10
N ASN A 353 30.42 26.74 -2.14
CA ASN A 353 29.81 25.87 -3.14
C ASN A 353 28.32 25.52 -2.83
N GLY A 354 27.75 26.08 -1.76
CA GLY A 354 26.35 25.86 -1.36
C GLY A 354 26.12 24.62 -0.50
N SER A 355 27.15 23.80 -0.20
CA SER A 355 27.02 22.71 0.75
C SER A 355 26.92 23.25 2.18
N MET A 356 26.16 22.54 3.01
CA MET A 356 25.95 22.92 4.40
C MET A 356 25.47 21.74 5.24
N LYS A 357 25.53 21.89 6.55
CA LYS A 357 24.93 20.99 7.50
C LYS A 357 23.89 21.72 8.33
N ALA A 358 22.91 21.00 8.80
CA ALA A 358 21.90 21.51 9.72
C ALA A 358 21.52 20.45 10.76
N TYR A 359 21.07 20.89 11.91
CA TYR A 359 20.45 20.03 12.91
C TYR A 359 19.38 20.78 13.69
N PHE A 360 18.47 20.04 14.25
CA PHE A 360 17.59 20.52 15.30
C PHE A 360 17.47 19.47 16.41
N ILE A 361 17.06 19.93 17.60
CA ILE A 361 16.81 19.07 18.74
C ILE A 361 15.33 19.18 19.08
N ARG A 362 14.70 18.04 19.33
CA ARG A 362 13.34 17.92 19.81
C ARG A 362 13.36 17.34 21.21
N THR A 363 12.72 18.02 22.15
CA THR A 363 12.49 17.52 23.51
C THR A 363 11.01 17.22 23.69
N ILE A 364 10.66 15.99 24.02
CA ILE A 364 9.31 15.57 24.37
C ILE A 364 9.26 15.39 25.88
N SER A 365 8.34 16.09 26.54
CA SER A 365 8.08 15.95 27.97
C SER A 365 6.73 15.24 28.16
N TYR A 366 6.72 14.14 28.90
CA TYR A 366 5.53 13.36 29.16
C TYR A 366 4.94 13.70 30.55
N PRO A 367 3.62 13.49 30.76
CA PRO A 367 2.96 13.77 32.05
C PRO A 367 3.55 13.04 33.25
N ASN A 368 4.16 11.88 33.03
CA ASN A 368 4.85 11.08 34.06
C ASN A 368 6.22 11.66 34.48
N GLY A 369 6.62 12.83 33.93
CA GLY A 369 7.90 13.48 34.20
C GLY A 369 9.05 13.00 33.32
N GLU A 370 8.86 11.99 32.50
CA GLU A 370 9.85 11.52 31.52
C GLU A 370 10.12 12.57 30.47
N LYS A 371 11.38 12.71 30.08
CA LYS A 371 11.80 13.58 28.97
C LYS A 371 12.62 12.75 27.97
N LYS A 372 12.30 12.91 26.70
CA LYS A 372 13.02 12.31 25.59
C LYS A 372 13.60 13.41 24.72
N GLU A 373 14.91 13.43 24.55
CA GLU A 373 15.60 14.33 23.63
C GLU A 373 16.07 13.58 22.39
N GLU A 374 15.82 14.15 21.23
CA GLU A 374 16.19 13.57 19.95
C GLU A 374 16.84 14.64 19.07
N ARG A 375 17.96 14.29 18.45
CA ARG A 375 18.69 15.17 17.53
C ARG A 375 18.53 14.67 16.10
N PHE A 376 18.05 15.55 15.23
CA PHE A 376 17.88 15.28 13.79
C PHE A 376 18.96 16.03 13.00
N ASN A 377 19.80 15.28 12.28
CA ASN A 377 20.88 15.83 11.50
C ASN A 377 20.57 15.82 10.01
N SER A 378 21.03 16.82 9.28
CA SER A 378 20.92 16.95 7.83
C SER A 378 22.27 17.36 7.25
N ASN A 379 22.65 16.72 6.14
CA ASN A 379 23.91 17.00 5.44
C ASN A 379 23.58 17.25 3.96
N TYR A 380 23.72 18.48 3.52
CA TYR A 380 23.41 18.93 2.19
C TYR A 380 24.69 19.04 1.35
N GLN A 381 24.69 18.37 0.22
CA GLN A 381 25.74 18.46 -0.79
C GLN A 381 25.62 19.77 -1.58
N PRO A 382 26.65 20.19 -2.31
CA PRO A 382 26.56 21.32 -3.22
C PRO A 382 25.47 21.04 -4.26
N PRO A 383 24.61 22.00 -4.62
CA PRO A 383 23.76 21.89 -5.80
C PRO A 383 24.63 21.73 -7.05
N PHE A 384 24.26 20.84 -7.96
CA PHE A 384 25.04 20.62 -9.18
C PHE A 384 25.08 21.88 -10.06
N ALA A 385 26.27 22.26 -10.50
CA ALA A 385 26.52 23.51 -11.24
C ALA A 385 25.94 23.57 -12.67
N GLN A 386 25.27 22.53 -13.17
CA GLN A 386 24.90 22.41 -14.59
C GLN A 386 23.42 22.66 -14.95
N ALA A 387 22.54 22.85 -14.00
CA ALA A 387 21.22 23.35 -14.30
C ALA A 387 20.88 24.44 -13.27
N ARG A 388 20.51 25.64 -13.73
CA ARG A 388 19.83 26.59 -12.85
C ARG A 388 18.62 25.87 -12.30
N ASN A 389 18.72 25.43 -11.08
CA ASN A 389 17.63 24.77 -10.40
C ASN A 389 16.54 25.81 -10.18
N PRO A 390 15.37 25.71 -10.87
CA PRO A 390 14.29 26.66 -10.67
C PRO A 390 13.70 26.63 -9.25
N LEU A 391 14.20 25.69 -8.41
CA LEU A 391 13.85 25.58 -7.00
C LEU A 391 14.82 26.36 -6.07
N GLU A 392 15.86 26.99 -6.62
CA GLU A 392 16.71 27.94 -5.94
C GLU A 392 16.13 29.36 -6.08
#